data_40fbb48b1ce74178e58c10cc88675133
#
_entry.id   40fbb48b1ce74178e58c10cc88675133
#
_cell.length_a   1.000
_cell.length_b   1.000
_cell.length_c   1.000
_cell.angle_alpha   90.00
_cell.angle_beta   90.00
_cell.angle_gamma   90.00
#
_symmetry.space_group_name_H-M   'P 1'
#
loop_
_entity.id
_entity.type
_entity.pdbx_description
1 polymer ?
#
loop_
_entity_poly.entity_id
_entity_poly.type
_entity_poly.pdbx_seq_one_letter_code
_entity_poly.pdbx_strand_id
1 'polypeptide(L)'
;MDMKRNKLIGLLSLCLLAATFASCEDWNETEAVKQKVERPEDQNPELWAEYTAALRDYKQSEHFIVYARLFNSPQPGTSEKDFMRCLPDSLDIVSLTNADNFSKYDAEDMPAMREKGTKVLYQVDYAGRSGELTDETKLGAYLDKVIAAVEKNGLDGYSFTGIPNAGDAATATAAALIVERLSAAKTEGQLLVFEGNPLFLTEDALSKVDYVV
;
A
#
# COMPACT_ATOMS: atom_id res chain seq x y z
N MET A 1 47.93 28.10 -68.88
CA MET A 1 46.75 28.64 -68.20
C MET A 1 46.07 27.63 -67.23
N ASP A 2 46.45 26.36 -67.26
CA ASP A 2 45.79 25.28 -66.49
C ASP A 2 46.28 25.09 -65.05
N MET A 3 47.51 25.46 -64.72
CA MET A 3 48.06 25.21 -63.39
C MET A 3 47.42 26.10 -62.28
N LYS A 4 46.96 27.33 -62.64
CA LYS A 4 46.22 28.19 -61.67
C LYS A 4 44.78 27.71 -61.41
N ARG A 5 44.14 27.12 -62.44
CA ARG A 5 42.76 26.58 -62.36
C ARG A 5 42.72 25.32 -61.48
N ASN A 6 43.71 24.45 -61.65
CA ASN A 6 43.79 23.24 -60.85
C ASN A 6 44.11 23.52 -59.35
N LYS A 7 44.91 24.55 -59.06
CA LYS A 7 45.16 25.01 -57.69
C LYS A 7 43.93 25.61 -57.07
N LEU A 8 43.12 26.33 -57.82
CA LEU A 8 41.86 26.94 -57.35
C LEU A 8 40.79 25.85 -57.03
N ILE A 9 40.69 24.82 -57.89
CA ILE A 9 39.79 23.70 -57.71
C ILE A 9 40.22 22.88 -56.51
N GLY A 10 41.52 22.64 -56.30
CA GLY A 10 42.02 21.92 -55.08
C GLY A 10 41.74 22.68 -53.80
N LEU A 11 41.86 24.04 -53.81
CA LEU A 11 41.58 24.86 -52.65
C LEU A 11 40.06 24.86 -52.30
N LEU A 12 39.19 24.93 -53.32
CA LEU A 12 37.75 24.85 -53.17
C LEU A 12 37.29 23.48 -52.63
N SER A 13 37.88 22.38 -53.11
CA SER A 13 37.60 21.03 -52.62
C SER A 13 38.05 20.86 -51.19
N LEU A 14 39.17 21.45 -50.77
CA LEU A 14 39.66 21.40 -49.39
C LEU A 14 38.74 22.19 -48.44
N CYS A 15 38.23 23.36 -48.88
CA CYS A 15 37.28 24.16 -48.11
C CYS A 15 35.91 23.44 -47.96
N LEU A 16 35.44 22.74 -48.99
CA LEU A 16 34.20 21.95 -48.89
C LEU A 16 34.34 20.76 -47.93
N LEU A 17 35.49 20.09 -47.92
CA LEU A 17 35.76 19.00 -46.97
C LEU A 17 35.87 19.52 -45.52
N ALA A 18 36.45 20.70 -45.30
CA ALA A 18 36.54 21.30 -43.97
C ALA A 18 35.17 21.72 -43.39
N ALA A 19 34.22 22.12 -44.25
CA ALA A 19 32.88 22.54 -43.86
C ALA A 19 31.99 21.36 -43.40
N THR A 20 32.31 20.11 -43.82
CA THR A 20 31.55 18.93 -43.41
C THR A 20 31.89 18.41 -42.01
N PHE A 21 33.00 18.82 -41.42
CA PHE A 21 33.39 18.43 -40.07
C PHE A 21 32.89 19.41 -38.97
N ALA A 22 32.43 20.60 -39.36
CA ALA A 22 31.95 21.58 -38.38
C ALA A 22 30.44 21.47 -38.04
N SER A 23 29.73 20.50 -38.64
CA SER A 23 28.27 20.42 -38.54
C SER A 23 27.75 19.32 -37.59
N CYS A 24 28.59 18.70 -36.80
CA CYS A 24 28.18 17.52 -35.99
C CYS A 24 28.46 17.65 -34.49
N GLU A 25 28.86 18.80 -33.96
CA GLU A 25 29.12 18.89 -32.51
C GLU A 25 27.89 19.19 -31.65
N ASP A 26 26.81 19.72 -32.22
CA ASP A 26 25.60 20.09 -31.43
C ASP A 26 24.52 19.02 -31.31
N TRP A 27 24.72 17.83 -31.93
CA TRP A 27 23.65 16.79 -31.94
C TRP A 27 23.85 15.64 -30.97
N ASN A 28 24.91 15.60 -30.19
CA ASN A 28 25.21 14.50 -29.28
C ASN A 28 25.24 14.88 -27.80
N GLU A 29 25.03 16.10 -27.44
CA GLU A 29 24.76 16.46 -26.05
C GLU A 29 23.26 16.39 -25.83
N THR A 30 22.74 15.22 -25.50
CA THR A 30 21.50 15.14 -24.77
C THR A 30 21.72 15.89 -23.47
N GLU A 31 21.37 17.16 -23.44
CA GLU A 31 21.23 17.86 -22.17
C GLU A 31 20.31 17.00 -21.32
N ALA A 32 20.87 16.46 -20.24
CA ALA A 32 20.09 15.75 -19.26
C ALA A 32 19.11 16.77 -18.67
N VAL A 33 17.93 16.85 -19.27
CA VAL A 33 16.82 17.61 -18.70
C VAL A 33 16.62 17.00 -17.32
N LYS A 34 17.07 17.71 -16.28
CA LYS A 34 16.78 17.36 -14.91
C LYS A 34 15.27 17.54 -14.73
N GLN A 35 14.52 16.51 -15.11
CA GLN A 35 13.11 16.47 -14.79
C GLN A 35 13.01 16.42 -13.27
N LYS A 36 12.55 17.50 -12.67
CA LYS A 36 12.12 17.52 -11.29
C LYS A 36 10.80 16.75 -11.27
N VAL A 37 10.85 15.47 -10.89
CA VAL A 37 9.64 14.69 -10.64
C VAL A 37 9.03 15.27 -9.37
N GLU A 38 8.01 16.08 -9.53
CA GLU A 38 7.22 16.59 -8.41
C GLU A 38 6.07 15.62 -8.15
N ARG A 39 5.79 15.37 -6.88
CA ARG A 39 4.62 14.58 -6.48
C ARG A 39 3.34 15.36 -6.80
N PRO A 40 2.20 14.70 -7.02
CA PRO A 40 0.93 15.39 -7.30
C PRO A 40 0.58 16.47 -6.29
N GLU A 41 0.81 16.19 -4.99
CA GLU A 41 0.61 17.13 -3.89
C GLU A 41 1.50 18.39 -3.97
N ASP A 42 2.70 18.26 -4.55
CA ASP A 42 3.65 19.36 -4.70
C ASP A 42 3.39 20.19 -5.97
N GLN A 43 2.81 19.56 -7.01
CA GLN A 43 2.52 20.24 -8.29
C GLN A 43 1.39 21.26 -8.17
N ASN A 44 0.33 20.92 -7.46
CA ASN A 44 -0.80 21.79 -7.18
C ASN A 44 -1.44 21.42 -5.84
N PRO A 45 -0.92 21.96 -4.71
CA PRO A 45 -1.40 21.62 -3.38
C PRO A 45 -2.89 21.93 -3.15
N GLU A 46 -3.43 22.97 -3.77
CA GLU A 46 -4.85 23.35 -3.65
C GLU A 46 -5.75 22.30 -4.31
N LEU A 47 -5.45 21.93 -5.55
CA LEU A 47 -6.19 20.89 -6.27
C LEU A 47 -6.05 19.53 -5.58
N TRP A 48 -4.87 19.22 -5.02
CA TRP A 48 -4.65 18.00 -4.25
C TRP A 48 -5.52 17.95 -3.00
N ALA A 49 -5.61 19.05 -2.26
CA ALA A 49 -6.46 19.14 -1.06
C ALA A 49 -7.95 18.98 -1.41
N GLU A 50 -8.41 19.58 -2.51
CA GLU A 50 -9.77 19.43 -3.03
C GLU A 50 -10.05 17.96 -3.42
N TYR A 51 -9.14 17.34 -4.17
CA TYR A 51 -9.25 15.95 -4.58
C TYR A 51 -9.33 14.99 -3.38
N THR A 52 -8.43 15.12 -2.42
CA THR A 52 -8.41 14.22 -1.24
C THR A 52 -9.60 14.45 -0.32
N ALA A 53 -10.15 15.67 -0.25
CA ALA A 53 -11.39 15.95 0.44
C ALA A 53 -12.59 15.25 -0.23
N ALA A 54 -12.74 15.39 -1.55
CA ALA A 54 -13.78 14.72 -2.32
C ALA A 54 -13.69 13.19 -2.21
N LEU A 55 -12.47 12.65 -2.18
CA LEU A 55 -12.23 11.22 -2.00
C LEU A 55 -12.68 10.73 -0.61
N ARG A 56 -12.40 11.48 0.45
CA ARG A 56 -12.88 11.16 1.81
C ARG A 56 -14.39 11.23 1.91
N ASP A 57 -15.01 12.25 1.29
CA ASP A 57 -16.48 12.41 1.27
C ASP A 57 -17.12 11.23 0.54
N TYR A 58 -16.54 10.78 -0.60
CA TYR A 58 -16.99 9.59 -1.31
C TYR A 58 -16.92 8.35 -0.41
N LYS A 59 -15.80 8.11 0.26
CA LYS A 59 -15.59 6.94 1.14
C LYS A 59 -16.48 6.96 2.39
N GLN A 60 -17.03 8.10 2.77
CA GLN A 60 -18.01 8.22 3.86
C GLN A 60 -19.46 8.07 3.36
N SER A 61 -19.69 8.14 2.05
CA SER A 61 -21.01 7.95 1.46
C SER A 61 -21.35 6.47 1.33
N GLU A 62 -22.61 6.15 1.01
CA GLU A 62 -23.02 4.79 0.69
C GLU A 62 -22.45 4.37 -0.68
N HIS A 63 -21.59 3.36 -0.69
CA HIS A 63 -20.96 2.84 -1.90
C HIS A 63 -20.49 1.38 -1.67
N PHE A 64 -20.03 0.71 -2.75
CA PHE A 64 -19.42 -0.60 -2.64
C PHE A 64 -18.01 -0.48 -2.05
N ILE A 65 -17.77 -1.14 -0.92
CA ILE A 65 -16.47 -1.12 -0.24
C ILE A 65 -15.42 -1.90 -1.05
N VAL A 66 -14.33 -1.25 -1.36
CA VAL A 66 -13.15 -1.86 -1.99
C VAL A 66 -12.17 -2.28 -0.90
N TYR A 67 -11.99 -3.60 -0.76
CA TYR A 67 -11.12 -4.21 0.24
C TYR A 67 -9.93 -4.90 -0.42
N ALA A 68 -8.73 -4.75 0.14
CA ALA A 68 -7.56 -5.48 -0.31
C ALA A 68 -6.71 -6.00 0.85
N ARG A 69 -5.93 -7.06 0.58
CA ARG A 69 -4.86 -7.53 1.45
C ARG A 69 -3.51 -7.14 0.85
N LEU A 70 -2.60 -6.66 1.70
CA LEU A 70 -1.26 -6.30 1.31
C LEU A 70 -0.25 -7.05 2.18
N PHE A 71 0.67 -7.78 1.55
CA PHE A 71 1.88 -8.26 2.21
C PHE A 71 2.87 -7.09 2.28
N ASN A 72 2.72 -6.28 3.32
CA ASN A 72 3.43 -5.02 3.48
C ASN A 72 4.91 -5.23 3.82
N SER A 73 5.76 -4.38 3.26
CA SER A 73 7.20 -4.23 3.58
C SER A 73 7.96 -5.53 3.80
N PRO A 74 7.96 -6.50 2.85
CA PRO A 74 8.77 -7.70 2.96
C PRO A 74 10.26 -7.34 3.06
N GLN A 75 11.04 -8.20 3.70
CA GLN A 75 12.49 -8.00 3.83
C GLN A 75 13.25 -9.12 3.09
N PRO A 76 14.03 -8.79 2.06
CA PRO A 76 14.18 -7.47 1.45
C PRO A 76 12.95 -7.07 0.64
N GLY A 77 12.69 -5.76 0.50
CA GLY A 77 11.68 -5.25 -0.42
C GLY A 77 12.01 -5.60 -1.88
N THR A 78 11.03 -6.09 -2.64
CA THR A 78 11.25 -6.57 -4.00
C THR A 78 10.75 -5.59 -5.07
N SER A 79 9.77 -4.78 -4.75
CA SER A 79 9.19 -3.81 -5.66
C SER A 79 8.29 -2.80 -4.93
N GLU A 80 7.86 -1.76 -5.65
CA GLU A 80 6.95 -0.73 -5.12
C GLU A 80 5.59 -1.29 -4.69
N LYS A 81 5.12 -2.41 -5.30
CA LYS A 81 3.87 -3.09 -4.92
C LYS A 81 3.82 -3.55 -3.46
N ASP A 82 4.97 -3.58 -2.79
CA ASP A 82 5.09 -4.00 -1.40
C ASP A 82 4.77 -2.86 -0.41
N PHE A 83 4.48 -1.64 -0.91
CA PHE A 83 4.27 -0.43 -0.12
C PHE A 83 2.86 0.13 -0.29
N MET A 84 2.29 0.63 0.82
CA MET A 84 0.92 1.19 0.83
C MET A 84 0.78 2.42 -0.08
N ARG A 85 1.84 3.21 -0.26
CA ARG A 85 1.85 4.39 -1.15
C ARG A 85 1.50 4.09 -2.60
N CYS A 86 1.66 2.83 -3.03
CA CYS A 86 1.38 2.38 -4.40
C CYS A 86 -0.04 1.80 -4.56
N LEU A 87 -0.83 1.77 -3.49
CA LEU A 87 -2.21 1.30 -3.55
C LEU A 87 -3.10 2.32 -4.26
N PRO A 88 -4.13 1.85 -4.99
CA PRO A 88 -5.10 2.73 -5.63
C PRO A 88 -5.83 3.64 -4.63
N ASP A 89 -6.05 4.89 -5.00
CA ASP A 89 -6.75 5.86 -4.16
C ASP A 89 -8.21 5.47 -3.87
N SER A 90 -8.83 4.68 -4.76
CA SER A 90 -10.18 4.15 -4.60
C SER A 90 -10.31 3.04 -3.55
N LEU A 91 -9.20 2.58 -2.96
CA LEU A 91 -9.22 1.55 -1.93
C LEU A 91 -9.74 2.11 -0.60
N ASP A 92 -10.79 1.49 -0.04
CA ASP A 92 -11.39 1.90 1.23
C ASP A 92 -10.65 1.30 2.42
N ILE A 93 -10.34 0.01 2.33
CA ILE A 93 -9.74 -0.75 3.43
C ILE A 93 -8.59 -1.61 2.90
N VAL A 94 -7.43 -1.50 3.55
CA VAL A 94 -6.31 -2.41 3.36
C VAL A 94 -6.00 -3.18 4.63
N SER A 95 -5.90 -4.50 4.52
CA SER A 95 -5.50 -5.41 5.59
C SER A 95 -4.04 -5.81 5.40
N LEU A 96 -3.21 -5.51 6.39
CA LEU A 96 -1.77 -5.78 6.36
C LEU A 96 -1.50 -7.21 6.83
N THR A 97 -1.07 -8.08 5.92
CA THR A 97 -0.81 -9.50 6.23
C THR A 97 0.57 -9.75 6.81
N ASN A 98 1.45 -8.75 6.81
CA ASN A 98 2.77 -8.77 7.44
C ASN A 98 2.90 -7.70 8.56
N ALA A 99 1.79 -7.40 9.23
CA ALA A 99 1.73 -6.34 10.23
C ALA A 99 2.60 -6.62 11.48
N ASP A 100 2.93 -7.88 11.77
CA ASP A 100 3.92 -8.27 12.79
C ASP A 100 5.29 -7.61 12.53
N ASN A 101 5.62 -7.33 11.27
CA ASN A 101 6.86 -6.72 10.82
C ASN A 101 6.64 -5.29 10.29
N PHE A 102 5.72 -4.55 10.91
CA PHE A 102 5.45 -3.15 10.53
C PHE A 102 6.73 -2.32 10.52
N SER A 103 7.08 -1.77 9.37
CA SER A 103 8.36 -1.15 9.10
C SER A 103 8.31 0.39 9.20
N LYS A 104 9.46 1.04 9.10
CA LYS A 104 9.54 2.49 8.94
C LYS A 104 8.86 2.99 7.66
N TYR A 105 8.86 2.18 6.61
CA TYR A 105 8.22 2.53 5.34
C TYR A 105 6.70 2.50 5.45
N ASP A 106 6.16 1.53 6.20
CA ASP A 106 4.72 1.50 6.52
C ASP A 106 4.35 2.75 7.31
N ALA A 107 5.17 3.15 8.31
CA ALA A 107 4.93 4.34 9.10
C ALA A 107 5.00 5.64 8.25
N GLU A 108 5.89 5.70 7.27
CA GLU A 108 6.00 6.81 6.32
C GLU A 108 4.77 6.92 5.40
N ASP A 109 4.10 5.80 5.09
CA ASP A 109 2.93 5.75 4.21
C ASP A 109 1.60 6.06 4.92
N MET A 110 1.51 5.85 6.23
CA MET A 110 0.27 6.05 7.01
C MET A 110 -0.37 7.44 6.84
N PRO A 111 0.37 8.56 6.83
CA PRO A 111 -0.22 9.88 6.59
C PRO A 111 -0.94 9.97 5.26
N ALA A 112 -0.36 9.44 4.17
CA ALA A 112 -0.97 9.45 2.85
C ALA A 112 -2.23 8.58 2.78
N MET A 113 -2.25 7.43 3.47
CA MET A 113 -3.46 6.61 3.59
C MET A 113 -4.59 7.37 4.29
N ARG A 114 -4.30 8.03 5.41
CA ARG A 114 -5.28 8.85 6.15
C ARG A 114 -5.79 10.03 5.33
N GLU A 115 -4.90 10.71 4.61
CA GLU A 115 -5.26 11.83 3.75
C GLU A 115 -6.28 11.42 2.68
N LYS A 116 -6.13 10.22 2.14
CA LYS A 116 -7.04 9.63 1.15
C LYS A 116 -8.27 8.95 1.77
N GLY A 117 -8.34 8.87 3.10
CA GLY A 117 -9.45 8.21 3.82
C GLY A 117 -9.41 6.69 3.75
N THR A 118 -8.27 6.08 3.37
CA THR A 118 -8.11 4.63 3.37
C THR A 118 -7.83 4.13 4.78
N LYS A 119 -8.60 3.12 5.22
CA LYS A 119 -8.42 2.45 6.51
C LYS A 119 -7.36 1.37 6.42
N VAL A 120 -6.44 1.35 7.38
CA VAL A 120 -5.34 0.38 7.43
C VAL A 120 -5.51 -0.52 8.64
N LEU A 121 -5.72 -1.82 8.40
CA LEU A 121 -6.01 -2.82 9.43
C LEU A 121 -4.83 -3.76 9.66
N TYR A 122 -4.70 -4.25 10.89
CA TYR A 122 -3.82 -5.35 11.24
C TYR A 122 -4.55 -6.68 11.00
N GLN A 123 -3.98 -7.59 10.17
CA GLN A 123 -4.55 -8.91 9.97
C GLN A 123 -4.08 -9.91 11.03
N VAL A 124 -5.03 -10.49 11.72
CA VAL A 124 -4.84 -11.68 12.58
C VAL A 124 -5.08 -12.93 11.73
N ASP A 125 -4.02 -13.52 11.20
CA ASP A 125 -4.13 -14.77 10.42
C ASP A 125 -4.32 -15.99 11.34
N TYR A 126 -5.50 -16.11 11.95
CA TYR A 126 -5.83 -17.28 12.78
C TYR A 126 -5.95 -18.56 11.94
N ALA A 127 -6.51 -18.50 10.75
CA ALA A 127 -6.65 -19.65 9.86
C ALA A 127 -5.29 -20.29 9.52
N GLY A 128 -4.28 -19.50 9.20
CA GLY A 128 -2.92 -19.97 8.90
C GLY A 128 -2.12 -20.39 10.13
N ARG A 129 -2.46 -19.86 11.31
CA ARG A 129 -1.68 -20.04 12.56
C ARG A 129 -2.41 -20.87 13.64
N SER A 130 -3.55 -21.48 13.32
CA SER A 130 -4.32 -22.28 14.29
C SER A 130 -3.50 -23.42 14.92
N GLY A 131 -2.57 -24.01 14.17
CA GLY A 131 -1.64 -25.03 14.67
C GLY A 131 -0.60 -24.52 15.70
N GLU A 132 -0.36 -23.20 15.74
CA GLU A 132 0.52 -22.53 16.73
C GLU A 132 -0.28 -21.97 17.91
N LEU A 133 -1.46 -21.43 17.62
CA LEU A 133 -2.38 -20.78 18.57
C LEU A 133 -3.38 -21.79 19.13
N THR A 134 -2.86 -22.89 19.65
CA THR A 134 -3.60 -24.11 19.99
C THR A 134 -4.48 -24.02 21.23
N ASP A 135 -4.30 -23.01 22.06
CA ASP A 135 -5.02 -22.81 23.31
C ASP A 135 -5.28 -21.32 23.59
N GLU A 136 -6.23 -21.05 24.48
CA GLU A 136 -6.65 -19.70 24.84
C GLU A 136 -5.51 -18.84 25.38
N THR A 137 -4.53 -19.42 26.07
CA THR A 137 -3.41 -18.69 26.65
C THR A 137 -2.50 -18.15 25.54
N LYS A 138 -2.14 -19.00 24.57
CA LYS A 138 -1.29 -18.59 23.43
C LYS A 138 -2.01 -17.60 22.52
N LEU A 139 -3.28 -17.88 22.22
CA LEU A 139 -4.11 -16.99 21.41
C LEU A 139 -4.29 -15.64 22.11
N GLY A 140 -4.61 -15.63 23.41
CA GLY A 140 -4.75 -14.41 24.19
C GLY A 140 -3.46 -13.58 24.20
N ALA A 141 -2.31 -14.20 24.47
CA ALA A 141 -1.01 -13.53 24.43
C ALA A 141 -0.64 -12.96 23.04
N TYR A 142 -1.07 -13.64 21.96
CA TYR A 142 -0.90 -13.12 20.62
C TYR A 142 -1.82 -11.91 20.38
N LEU A 143 -3.08 -11.98 20.73
CA LEU A 143 -4.03 -10.87 20.60
C LEU A 143 -3.59 -9.64 21.40
N ASP A 144 -2.98 -9.81 22.57
CA ASP A 144 -2.42 -8.69 23.35
C ASP A 144 -1.30 -7.97 22.58
N LYS A 145 -0.44 -8.72 21.90
CA LYS A 145 0.60 -8.13 21.02
C LYS A 145 0.00 -7.40 19.82
N VAL A 146 -1.04 -7.97 19.22
CA VAL A 146 -1.76 -7.33 18.09
C VAL A 146 -2.37 -6.02 18.55
N ILE A 147 -3.09 -6.00 19.66
CA ILE A 147 -3.73 -4.79 20.22
C ILE A 147 -2.68 -3.70 20.47
N ALA A 148 -1.59 -4.05 21.13
CA ALA A 148 -0.50 -3.13 21.39
C ALA A 148 0.16 -2.61 20.09
N ALA A 149 0.27 -3.46 19.06
CA ALA A 149 0.82 -3.05 17.77
C ALA A 149 -0.10 -2.09 17.01
N VAL A 150 -1.43 -2.32 17.03
CA VAL A 150 -2.43 -1.43 16.43
C VAL A 150 -2.39 -0.05 17.10
N GLU A 151 -2.34 0.01 18.42
CA GLU A 151 -2.22 1.24 19.19
C GLU A 151 -0.90 1.97 18.86
N LYS A 152 0.22 1.26 18.97
CA LYS A 152 1.56 1.82 18.74
C LYS A 152 1.72 2.42 17.35
N ASN A 153 1.22 1.72 16.32
CA ASN A 153 1.39 2.11 14.91
C ASN A 153 0.24 2.99 14.41
N GLY A 154 -0.78 3.22 15.25
CA GLY A 154 -1.95 4.02 14.93
C GLY A 154 -2.77 3.44 13.78
N LEU A 155 -2.96 2.12 13.73
CA LEU A 155 -3.76 1.46 12.71
C LEU A 155 -5.26 1.69 12.96
N ASP A 156 -6.05 1.54 11.91
CA ASP A 156 -7.50 1.83 11.94
C ASP A 156 -8.34 0.62 12.38
N GLY A 157 -7.73 -0.38 13.02
CA GLY A 157 -8.42 -1.53 13.57
C GLY A 157 -7.83 -2.86 13.14
N TYR A 158 -8.69 -3.87 13.08
CA TYR A 158 -8.31 -5.26 12.95
C TYR A 158 -9.06 -5.94 11.81
N SER A 159 -8.41 -6.88 11.14
CA SER A 159 -9.07 -7.95 10.42
C SER A 159 -8.63 -9.31 10.97
N PHE A 160 -9.41 -10.35 10.79
CA PHE A 160 -9.02 -11.68 11.18
C PHE A 160 -9.56 -12.75 10.24
N THR A 161 -8.80 -13.84 10.10
CA THR A 161 -9.19 -15.00 9.30
C THR A 161 -9.68 -16.14 10.20
N GLY A 162 -10.50 -17.05 9.63
CA GLY A 162 -10.95 -18.24 10.32
C GLY A 162 -11.57 -19.25 9.36
N ILE A 163 -11.41 -20.54 9.67
CA ILE A 163 -12.00 -21.64 8.90
C ILE A 163 -13.01 -22.36 9.81
N PRO A 164 -14.28 -22.47 9.39
CA PRO A 164 -15.27 -23.22 10.13
C PRO A 164 -14.85 -24.69 10.31
N ASN A 165 -14.99 -25.20 11.54
CA ASN A 165 -14.83 -26.61 11.83
C ASN A 165 -16.04 -27.08 12.66
N ALA A 166 -17.02 -27.62 11.97
CA ALA A 166 -18.30 -28.00 12.59
C ALA A 166 -18.09 -29.05 13.68
N GLY A 167 -18.57 -28.75 14.90
CA GLY A 167 -18.47 -29.62 16.06
C GLY A 167 -17.14 -29.55 16.83
N ASP A 168 -16.19 -28.73 16.40
CA ASP A 168 -14.96 -28.50 17.14
C ASP A 168 -15.12 -27.34 18.14
N ALA A 169 -15.18 -27.70 19.42
CA ALA A 169 -15.33 -26.74 20.52
C ALA A 169 -14.13 -25.76 20.60
N ALA A 170 -12.93 -26.22 20.26
CA ALA A 170 -11.73 -25.37 20.29
C ALA A 170 -11.81 -24.25 19.26
N THR A 171 -12.28 -24.55 18.03
CA THR A 171 -12.52 -23.56 17.00
C THR A 171 -13.57 -22.53 17.45
N ALA A 172 -14.67 -22.97 18.04
CA ALA A 172 -15.73 -22.08 18.55
C ALA A 172 -15.21 -21.16 19.68
N THR A 173 -14.43 -21.71 20.60
CA THR A 173 -13.80 -20.96 21.70
C THR A 173 -12.82 -19.91 21.17
N ALA A 174 -11.98 -20.28 20.19
CA ALA A 174 -11.03 -19.37 19.58
C ALA A 174 -11.74 -18.22 18.84
N ALA A 175 -12.79 -18.53 18.08
CA ALA A 175 -13.60 -17.52 17.38
C ALA A 175 -14.21 -16.52 18.38
N ALA A 176 -14.80 -17.02 19.48
CA ALA A 176 -15.38 -16.18 20.52
C ALA A 176 -14.31 -15.28 21.18
N LEU A 177 -13.14 -15.84 21.54
CA LEU A 177 -12.05 -15.11 22.17
C LEU A 177 -11.49 -14.00 21.25
N ILE A 178 -11.29 -14.29 19.96
CA ILE A 178 -10.82 -13.30 18.97
C ILE A 178 -11.80 -12.12 18.91
N VAL A 179 -13.08 -12.41 18.70
CA VAL A 179 -14.09 -11.35 18.55
C VAL A 179 -14.25 -10.56 19.85
N GLU A 180 -14.32 -11.22 21.00
CA GLU A 180 -14.44 -10.56 22.31
C GLU A 180 -13.26 -9.59 22.55
N ARG A 181 -12.02 -10.08 22.38
CA ARG A 181 -10.82 -9.30 22.68
C ARG A 181 -10.66 -8.13 21.72
N LEU A 182 -10.83 -8.36 20.40
CA LEU A 182 -10.63 -7.32 19.38
C LEU A 182 -11.77 -6.29 19.41
N SER A 183 -13.02 -6.71 19.59
CA SER A 183 -14.13 -5.76 19.73
C SER A 183 -14.05 -4.91 20.99
N ALA A 184 -13.59 -5.48 22.11
CA ALA A 184 -13.37 -4.74 23.36
C ALA A 184 -12.20 -3.74 23.27
N ALA A 185 -11.18 -4.04 22.48
CA ALA A 185 -10.02 -3.17 22.27
C ALA A 185 -10.28 -2.09 21.21
N LYS A 186 -11.31 -2.24 20.38
CA LYS A 186 -11.67 -1.30 19.32
C LYS A 186 -12.07 0.06 19.90
N THR A 187 -11.44 1.13 19.41
CA THR A 187 -11.80 2.51 19.73
C THR A 187 -12.73 3.09 18.67
N GLU A 188 -13.31 4.27 18.95
CA GLU A 188 -14.20 4.96 18.02
C GLU A 188 -13.50 5.17 16.65
N GLY A 189 -14.19 4.83 15.55
CA GLY A 189 -13.71 4.93 14.18
C GLY A 189 -12.79 3.80 13.73
N GLN A 190 -12.41 2.87 14.62
CA GLN A 190 -11.72 1.65 14.23
C GLN A 190 -12.69 0.58 13.74
N LEU A 191 -12.20 -0.32 12.87
CA LEU A 191 -12.96 -1.39 12.26
C LEU A 191 -12.53 -2.77 12.79
N LEU A 192 -13.48 -3.70 12.81
CA LEU A 192 -13.25 -5.12 12.98
C LEU A 192 -13.83 -5.86 11.77
N VAL A 193 -12.98 -6.48 10.95
CA VAL A 193 -13.36 -7.15 9.70
C VAL A 193 -13.10 -8.64 9.81
N PHE A 194 -14.06 -9.46 9.41
CA PHE A 194 -13.86 -10.89 9.30
C PHE A 194 -13.61 -11.28 7.83
N GLU A 195 -12.52 -12.02 7.58
CA GLU A 195 -12.12 -12.51 6.28
C GLU A 195 -12.33 -14.02 6.20
N GLY A 196 -13.47 -14.45 5.68
CA GLY A 196 -13.74 -15.88 5.56
C GLY A 196 -15.21 -16.26 5.54
N ASN A 197 -15.47 -17.57 5.72
CA ASN A 197 -16.82 -18.09 5.75
C ASN A 197 -17.51 -17.72 7.09
N PRO A 198 -18.64 -16.98 7.08
CA PRO A 198 -19.33 -16.52 8.27
C PRO A 198 -19.77 -17.65 9.23
N LEU A 199 -19.83 -18.90 8.78
CA LEU A 199 -20.07 -20.06 9.65
C LEU A 199 -18.97 -20.31 10.70
N PHE A 200 -17.84 -19.61 10.60
CA PHE A 200 -16.82 -19.59 11.67
C PHE A 200 -17.30 -18.85 12.91
N LEU A 201 -18.21 -17.91 12.76
CA LEU A 201 -18.72 -17.05 13.83
C LEU A 201 -20.12 -17.47 14.28
N THR A 202 -20.44 -17.22 15.55
CA THR A 202 -21.81 -17.24 16.04
C THR A 202 -22.55 -15.97 15.63
N GLU A 203 -23.88 -15.93 15.71
CA GLU A 203 -24.67 -14.71 15.43
C GLU A 203 -24.25 -13.54 16.32
N ASP A 204 -24.00 -13.80 17.62
CA ASP A 204 -23.51 -12.77 18.56
C ASP A 204 -22.14 -12.23 18.15
N ALA A 205 -21.21 -13.11 17.77
CA ALA A 205 -19.88 -12.70 17.28
C ALA A 205 -19.99 -11.93 15.97
N LEU A 206 -20.85 -12.35 15.05
CA LEU A 206 -21.08 -11.69 13.76
C LEU A 206 -21.65 -10.27 13.94
N SER A 207 -22.48 -10.06 14.96
CA SER A 207 -23.05 -8.73 15.25
C SER A 207 -22.01 -7.70 15.72
N LYS A 208 -20.82 -8.13 16.13
CA LYS A 208 -19.70 -7.28 16.58
C LYS A 208 -18.70 -6.94 15.48
N VAL A 209 -18.87 -7.53 14.29
CA VAL A 209 -18.00 -7.34 13.13
C VAL A 209 -18.62 -6.29 12.22
N ASP A 210 -17.81 -5.33 11.76
CA ASP A 210 -18.28 -4.26 10.87
C ASP A 210 -18.49 -4.75 9.43
N TYR A 211 -17.60 -5.64 8.95
CA TYR A 211 -17.67 -6.22 7.60
C TYR A 211 -17.27 -7.70 7.59
N VAL A 212 -17.84 -8.43 6.64
CA VAL A 212 -17.44 -9.80 6.28
C VAL A 212 -16.99 -9.80 4.81
N VAL A 213 -15.80 -10.37 4.55
CA VAL A 213 -15.15 -10.40 3.23
C VAL A 213 -14.90 -11.83 2.79
#